data_61ccd560c8e0f28ec59f91effd7fae01
#
_entry.id   61ccd560c8e0f28ec59f91effd7fae01
#
_cell.length_a   1.000
_cell.length_b   1.000
_cell.length_c   1.000
_cell.angle_alpha   90.00
_cell.angle_beta   90.00
_cell.angle_gamma   90.00
#
_symmetry.space_group_name_H-M   'P 1'
#
loop_
_entity.id
_entity.type
_entity.pdbx_description
1 polymer ?
#
loop_
_entity_poly.entity_id
_entity_poly.type
_entity_poly.pdbx_seq_one_letter_code
_entity_poly.pdbx_strand_id
1 'polypeptide(L)'
;NLKDALTWVQQPAASGVSVVCAGQVHAGNAVQKSHSHQRNPFTSQAGVTHPAALRVPSVAQVLACTHWPRVELVFNHAGADGRLVRALTAHDAPQGWVVAGTGNGTLHHDLEAALLDAQKQGAQVLRASRCAQGGVQSREADVLPHAGGLTAVQARVALLMHLVAQQT
;
A
#
# COMPACT_ATOMS: atom_id res chain seq x y z
N ASN A 1 6.70 2.94 26.28
CA ASN A 1 6.05 3.44 25.03
C ASN A 1 5.09 4.61 25.32
N LEU A 2 4.13 4.51 26.30
CA LEU A 2 3.22 5.61 26.59
C LEU A 2 3.93 6.85 27.08
N LYS A 3 4.87 6.71 28.06
CA LYS A 3 5.70 7.81 28.53
C LYS A 3 6.49 8.46 27.39
N ASP A 4 7.10 7.65 26.53
CA ASP A 4 7.90 8.13 25.40
C ASP A 4 7.01 8.89 24.40
N ALA A 5 5.80 8.40 24.14
CA ALA A 5 4.84 9.08 23.26
C ALA A 5 4.41 10.44 23.83
N LEU A 6 4.12 10.51 25.14
CA LEU A 6 3.80 11.78 25.82
C LEU A 6 4.97 12.76 25.80
N THR A 7 6.20 12.26 25.93
CA THR A 7 7.39 13.09 25.78
C THR A 7 7.56 13.59 24.34
N TRP A 8 7.29 12.72 23.34
CA TRP A 8 7.39 13.07 21.93
C TRP A 8 6.41 14.16 21.52
N VAL A 9 5.13 14.06 21.89
CA VAL A 9 4.12 15.04 21.45
C VAL A 9 4.37 16.46 22.00
N GLN A 10 5.19 16.60 23.02
CA GLN A 10 5.60 17.90 23.58
C GLN A 10 6.77 18.52 22.82
N GLN A 11 7.41 17.80 21.90
CA GLN A 11 8.54 18.32 21.14
C GLN A 11 8.07 19.22 19.99
N PRO A 12 8.76 20.34 19.71
CA PRO A 12 8.42 21.20 18.56
C PRO A 12 8.45 20.49 17.20
N ALA A 13 9.21 19.40 17.11
CA ALA A 13 9.32 18.58 15.90
C ALA A 13 8.16 17.57 15.73
N ALA A 14 7.30 17.40 16.73
CA ALA A 14 6.19 16.47 16.66
C ALA A 14 5.13 16.99 15.69
N SER A 15 4.96 16.28 14.59
CA SER A 15 3.97 16.60 13.55
C SER A 15 3.43 15.35 12.89
N GLY A 16 2.20 15.43 12.35
CA GLY A 16 1.56 14.32 11.67
C GLY A 16 1.29 13.11 12.57
N VAL A 17 1.40 11.91 12.00
CA VAL A 17 1.21 10.64 12.72
C VAL A 17 2.56 9.97 12.96
N SER A 18 2.80 9.61 14.21
CA SER A 18 4.02 8.92 14.63
C SER A 18 3.71 7.62 15.38
N VAL A 19 4.56 6.63 15.21
CA VAL A 19 4.60 5.41 16.02
C VAL A 19 5.78 5.51 16.99
N VAL A 20 5.51 5.40 18.28
CA VAL A 20 6.54 5.46 19.33
C VAL A 20 6.65 4.10 20.01
N CYS A 21 7.80 3.46 19.90
CA CYS A 21 8.05 2.14 20.47
C CYS A 21 9.51 1.98 20.88
N ALA A 22 9.73 1.42 22.07
CA ALA A 22 11.07 1.13 22.60
C ALA A 22 12.03 2.33 22.54
N GLY A 23 11.53 3.53 22.86
CA GLY A 23 12.32 4.78 22.84
C GLY A 23 12.61 5.34 21.43
N GLN A 24 12.09 4.72 20.39
CA GLN A 24 12.22 5.19 19.00
C GLN A 24 10.93 5.80 18.49
N VAL A 25 11.06 6.83 17.64
CA VAL A 25 9.95 7.51 16.97
C VAL A 25 10.05 7.23 15.48
N HIS A 26 8.97 6.77 14.89
CA HIS A 26 8.85 6.44 13.49
C HIS A 26 7.75 7.28 12.85
N ALA A 27 7.99 7.82 11.66
CA ALA A 27 6.92 8.46 10.88
C ALA A 27 5.88 7.43 10.43
N GLY A 28 4.59 7.76 10.56
CA GLY A 28 3.49 6.82 10.30
C GLY A 28 3.44 6.28 8.87
N ASN A 29 3.91 7.05 7.89
CA ASN A 29 3.99 6.64 6.49
C ASN A 29 5.22 5.80 6.12
N ALA A 30 6.24 5.75 7.00
CA ALA A 30 7.51 5.06 6.75
C ALA A 30 7.70 3.82 7.63
N VAL A 31 6.93 3.71 8.71
CA VAL A 31 7.07 2.62 9.68
C VAL A 31 6.54 1.31 9.15
N GLN A 32 7.25 0.24 9.47
CA GLN A 32 6.80 -1.13 9.25
C GLN A 32 7.18 -2.01 10.43
N LYS A 33 6.33 -2.98 10.75
CA LYS A 33 6.67 -4.01 11.74
C LYS A 33 7.52 -5.08 11.05
N SER A 34 8.81 -5.07 11.33
CA SER A 34 9.79 -5.96 10.71
C SER A 34 10.01 -7.26 11.48
N HIS A 35 9.56 -7.33 12.74
CA HIS A 35 9.70 -8.51 13.59
C HIS A 35 8.43 -8.78 14.39
N SER A 36 8.03 -10.06 14.51
CA SER A 36 6.77 -10.45 15.15
C SER A 36 6.78 -10.29 16.68
N HIS A 37 7.91 -10.45 17.35
CA HIS A 37 7.98 -10.52 18.81
C HIS A 37 9.20 -9.86 19.46
N GLN A 38 10.09 -9.20 18.70
CA GLN A 38 11.19 -8.44 19.32
C GLN A 38 10.65 -7.24 20.12
N ARG A 39 11.44 -6.83 21.15
CA ARG A 39 11.09 -5.69 21.99
C ARG A 39 11.01 -4.38 21.21
N ASN A 40 11.89 -4.21 20.23
CA ASN A 40 11.83 -3.15 19.22
C ASN A 40 11.53 -3.79 17.85
N PRO A 41 10.25 -3.99 17.51
CA PRO A 41 9.87 -4.73 16.31
C PRO A 41 9.68 -3.84 15.09
N PHE A 42 9.82 -2.53 15.21
CA PHE A 42 9.57 -1.57 14.14
C PHE A 42 10.86 -1.06 13.50
N THR A 43 10.79 -0.87 12.20
CA THR A 43 11.81 -0.18 11.40
C THR A 43 11.16 0.88 10.53
N SER A 44 11.92 1.91 10.17
CA SER A 44 11.48 2.91 9.20
C SER A 44 12.29 2.80 7.93
N GLN A 45 11.63 2.89 6.80
CA GLN A 45 12.28 3.03 5.51
C GLN A 45 12.52 4.52 5.24
N ALA A 46 13.75 4.89 4.93
CA ALA A 46 14.07 6.27 4.56
C ALA A 46 13.51 6.59 3.16
N GLY A 47 13.06 7.84 2.98
CA GLY A 47 12.66 8.35 1.66
C GLY A 47 11.35 7.74 1.11
N VAL A 48 10.50 7.13 1.95
CA VAL A 48 9.17 6.70 1.51
C VAL A 48 8.34 7.91 1.16
N THR A 49 8.00 8.05 -0.12
CA THR A 49 7.11 9.08 -0.61
C THR A 49 5.79 8.46 -1.04
N HIS A 50 4.70 9.13 -0.72
CA HIS A 50 3.38 8.77 -1.24
C HIS A 50 3.37 9.01 -2.76
N PRO A 51 2.93 8.03 -3.59
CA PRO A 51 2.83 8.25 -5.03
C PRO A 51 1.97 9.47 -5.36
N ALA A 52 2.51 10.41 -6.14
CA ALA A 52 1.84 11.67 -6.46
C ALA A 52 0.48 11.47 -7.17
N ALA A 53 0.30 10.36 -7.86
CA ALA A 53 -0.95 10.01 -8.53
C ALA A 53 -2.07 9.61 -7.56
N LEU A 54 -1.75 9.23 -6.32
CA LEU A 54 -2.74 8.84 -5.33
C LEU A 54 -3.23 10.05 -4.52
N ARG A 55 -4.53 10.33 -4.58
CA ARG A 55 -5.16 11.39 -3.79
C ARG A 55 -5.35 10.93 -2.35
N VAL A 56 -5.25 11.87 -1.42
CA VAL A 56 -5.60 11.67 -0.02
C VAL A 56 -6.97 12.30 0.22
N PRO A 57 -7.96 11.59 0.77
CA PRO A 57 -9.26 12.16 1.05
C PRO A 57 -9.17 13.19 2.18
N SER A 58 -10.04 14.18 2.17
CA SER A 58 -10.26 15.04 3.31
C SER A 58 -10.91 14.27 4.47
N VAL A 59 -10.80 14.79 5.68
CA VAL A 59 -11.48 14.21 6.85
C VAL A 59 -12.99 14.15 6.63
N ALA A 60 -13.58 15.16 5.99
CA ALA A 60 -15.01 15.17 5.67
C ALA A 60 -15.40 14.03 4.73
N GLN A 61 -14.61 13.74 3.69
CA GLN A 61 -14.85 12.61 2.79
C GLN A 61 -14.74 11.27 3.52
N VAL A 62 -13.75 11.12 4.41
CA VAL A 62 -13.60 9.89 5.22
C VAL A 62 -14.80 9.69 6.13
N LEU A 63 -15.28 10.75 6.82
CA LEU A 63 -16.42 10.67 7.72
C LEU A 63 -17.76 10.44 6.98
N ALA A 64 -17.88 10.94 5.75
CA ALA A 64 -19.06 10.75 4.90
C ALA A 64 -19.08 9.39 4.19
N CYS A 65 -17.97 8.65 4.18
CA CYS A 65 -17.86 7.38 3.48
C CYS A 65 -18.68 6.29 4.18
N THR A 66 -19.82 5.94 3.61
CA THR A 66 -20.70 4.88 4.12
C THR A 66 -20.39 3.52 3.50
N HIS A 67 -19.81 3.49 2.32
CA HIS A 67 -19.44 2.29 1.59
C HIS A 67 -17.96 2.32 1.22
N TRP A 68 -17.18 1.60 2.01
CA TRP A 68 -15.74 1.55 1.82
C TRP A 68 -15.38 0.74 0.57
N PRO A 69 -14.52 1.29 -0.31
CA PRO A 69 -14.04 0.54 -1.46
C PRO A 69 -13.32 -0.74 -1.03
N ARG A 70 -13.53 -1.81 -1.78
CA ARG A 70 -12.80 -3.05 -1.57
C ARG A 70 -11.51 -3.03 -2.37
N VAL A 71 -10.39 -3.18 -1.67
CA VAL A 71 -9.05 -3.31 -2.27
C VAL A 71 -8.44 -4.63 -1.84
N GLU A 72 -8.13 -5.47 -2.80
CA GLU A 72 -7.52 -6.77 -2.57
C GLU A 72 -6.00 -6.75 -2.77
N LEU A 73 -5.31 -7.64 -2.06
CA LEU A 73 -3.88 -7.83 -2.16
C LEU A 73 -3.60 -9.22 -2.70
N VAL A 74 -2.88 -9.30 -3.82
CA VAL A 74 -2.45 -10.56 -4.43
C VAL A 74 -0.92 -10.63 -4.51
N PHE A 75 -0.37 -11.82 -4.27
CA PHE A 75 1.06 -12.06 -4.33
C PHE A 75 1.46 -12.75 -5.64
N ASN A 76 2.51 -12.23 -6.26
CA ASN A 76 3.19 -12.93 -7.34
C ASN A 76 4.08 -14.05 -6.75
N HIS A 77 4.00 -15.23 -7.32
CA HIS A 77 4.81 -16.41 -6.95
C HIS A 77 5.02 -17.30 -8.19
N ALA A 78 5.86 -18.33 -8.06
CA ALA A 78 5.97 -19.35 -9.09
C ALA A 78 4.59 -20.01 -9.33
N GLY A 79 4.12 -20.02 -10.57
CA GLY A 79 2.81 -20.52 -10.94
C GLY A 79 1.62 -19.57 -10.63
N ALA A 80 1.86 -18.29 -10.42
CA ALA A 80 0.79 -17.29 -10.32
C ALA A 80 0.12 -17.12 -11.69
N ASP A 81 -1.08 -17.68 -11.84
CA ASP A 81 -1.78 -17.79 -13.13
C ASP A 81 -2.97 -16.83 -13.31
N GLY A 82 -3.16 -15.92 -12.37
CA GLY A 82 -4.24 -14.94 -12.41
C GLY A 82 -5.66 -15.50 -12.17
N ARG A 83 -5.84 -16.79 -11.90
CA ARG A 83 -7.17 -17.38 -11.63
C ARG A 83 -7.91 -16.70 -10.49
N LEU A 84 -7.21 -16.35 -9.42
CA LEU A 84 -7.79 -15.64 -8.27
C LEU A 84 -8.35 -14.28 -8.69
N VAL A 85 -7.56 -13.51 -9.45
CA VAL A 85 -7.99 -12.19 -9.95
C VAL A 85 -9.23 -12.34 -10.83
N ARG A 86 -9.19 -13.25 -11.79
CA ARG A 86 -10.33 -13.50 -12.70
C ARG A 86 -11.58 -13.96 -11.95
N ALA A 87 -11.45 -14.87 -11.00
CA ALA A 87 -12.57 -15.37 -10.22
C ALA A 87 -13.24 -14.27 -9.40
N LEU A 88 -12.48 -13.45 -8.70
CA LEU A 88 -13.03 -12.33 -7.93
C LEU A 88 -13.63 -11.26 -8.85
N THR A 89 -12.95 -10.92 -9.95
CA THR A 89 -13.47 -9.93 -10.91
C THR A 89 -14.79 -10.37 -11.54
N ALA A 90 -14.99 -11.67 -11.78
CA ALA A 90 -16.22 -12.19 -12.38
C ALA A 90 -17.42 -12.24 -11.42
N HIS A 91 -17.20 -12.43 -10.12
CA HIS A 91 -18.28 -12.67 -9.15
C HIS A 91 -18.54 -11.48 -8.23
N ASP A 92 -17.49 -10.81 -7.79
CA ASP A 92 -17.57 -9.71 -6.84
C ASP A 92 -16.31 -8.84 -7.01
N ALA A 93 -16.31 -8.02 -8.06
CA ALA A 93 -15.16 -7.26 -8.52
C ALA A 93 -14.72 -6.23 -7.46
N PRO A 94 -13.49 -6.31 -6.94
CA PRO A 94 -12.95 -5.25 -6.09
C PRO A 94 -12.68 -3.99 -6.93
N GLN A 95 -12.81 -2.83 -6.29
CA GLN A 95 -12.53 -1.54 -6.92
C GLN A 95 -11.01 -1.30 -7.07
N GLY A 96 -10.20 -2.03 -6.31
CA GLY A 96 -8.75 -1.91 -6.38
C GLY A 96 -8.01 -3.22 -6.16
N TRP A 97 -6.84 -3.31 -6.79
CA TRP A 97 -5.90 -4.40 -6.63
C TRP A 97 -4.51 -3.86 -6.28
N VAL A 98 -3.87 -4.46 -5.30
CA VAL A 98 -2.44 -4.30 -5.10
C VAL A 98 -1.78 -5.65 -5.37
N VAL A 99 -0.80 -5.68 -6.27
CA VAL A 99 -0.03 -6.88 -6.54
C VAL A 99 1.39 -6.75 -6.00
N ALA A 100 1.76 -7.67 -5.10
CA ALA A 100 3.10 -7.75 -4.54
C ALA A 100 4.00 -8.61 -5.46
N GLY A 101 4.76 -7.95 -6.34
CA GLY A 101 5.66 -8.57 -7.28
C GLY A 101 7.00 -8.99 -6.67
N THR A 102 7.78 -9.76 -7.41
CA THR A 102 9.15 -10.15 -7.02
C THR A 102 10.15 -9.05 -7.40
N GLY A 103 11.19 -8.87 -6.59
CA GLY A 103 12.24 -7.87 -6.84
C GLY A 103 11.66 -6.48 -7.09
N ASN A 104 11.93 -5.89 -8.25
CA ASN A 104 11.38 -4.58 -8.65
C ASN A 104 9.91 -4.67 -9.14
N GLY A 105 9.10 -5.50 -8.51
CA GLY A 105 7.69 -5.65 -8.85
C GLY A 105 7.43 -6.51 -10.10
N THR A 106 8.32 -7.42 -10.45
CA THR A 106 8.13 -8.34 -11.59
C THR A 106 6.96 -9.28 -11.33
N LEU A 107 6.14 -9.48 -12.35
CA LEU A 107 4.93 -10.32 -12.30
C LEU A 107 5.05 -11.49 -13.27
N HIS A 108 4.33 -12.56 -12.96
CA HIS A 108 4.06 -13.62 -13.92
C HIS A 108 3.12 -13.08 -15.01
N HIS A 109 3.35 -13.42 -16.25
CA HIS A 109 2.61 -12.87 -17.40
C HIS A 109 1.09 -13.10 -17.32
N ASP A 110 0.65 -14.27 -16.84
CA ASP A 110 -0.78 -14.59 -16.70
C ASP A 110 -1.46 -13.78 -15.59
N LEU A 111 -0.73 -13.52 -14.48
CA LEU A 111 -1.22 -12.66 -13.41
C LEU A 111 -1.30 -11.20 -13.87
N GLU A 112 -0.28 -10.72 -14.58
CA GLU A 112 -0.27 -9.38 -15.15
C GLU A 112 -1.42 -9.19 -16.15
N ALA A 113 -1.64 -10.14 -17.05
CA ALA A 113 -2.75 -10.11 -17.99
C ALA A 113 -4.11 -10.04 -17.28
N ALA A 114 -4.32 -10.85 -16.22
CA ALA A 114 -5.56 -10.81 -15.45
C ALA A 114 -5.79 -9.47 -14.74
N LEU A 115 -4.73 -8.83 -14.23
CA LEU A 115 -4.80 -7.51 -13.61
C LEU A 115 -5.07 -6.41 -14.62
N LEU A 116 -4.48 -6.48 -15.81
CA LEU A 116 -4.77 -5.56 -16.92
C LEU A 116 -6.23 -5.69 -17.38
N ASP A 117 -6.77 -6.90 -17.41
CA ASP A 117 -8.18 -7.10 -17.74
C ASP A 117 -9.12 -6.58 -16.64
N ALA A 118 -8.78 -6.75 -15.37
CA ALA A 118 -9.50 -6.12 -14.26
C ALA A 118 -9.46 -4.58 -14.37
N GLN A 119 -8.32 -4.01 -14.78
CA GLN A 119 -8.17 -2.57 -14.98
C GLN A 119 -9.06 -2.06 -16.13
N LYS A 120 -9.16 -2.78 -17.23
CA LYS A 120 -10.08 -2.46 -18.34
C LYS A 120 -11.56 -2.47 -17.89
N GLN A 121 -11.87 -3.27 -16.86
CA GLN A 121 -13.21 -3.34 -16.24
C GLN A 121 -13.43 -2.28 -15.15
N GLY A 122 -12.50 -1.35 -14.96
CA GLY A 122 -12.63 -0.21 -14.06
C GLY A 122 -11.94 -0.37 -12.69
N ALA A 123 -11.32 -1.50 -12.38
CA ALA A 123 -10.56 -1.64 -11.17
C ALA A 123 -9.24 -0.83 -11.25
N GLN A 124 -8.83 -0.23 -10.16
CA GLN A 124 -7.50 0.39 -10.08
C GLN A 124 -6.45 -0.62 -9.63
N VAL A 125 -5.29 -0.62 -10.26
CA VAL A 125 -4.22 -1.58 -9.97
C VAL A 125 -2.95 -0.85 -9.56
N LEU A 126 -2.32 -1.28 -8.48
CA LEU A 126 -1.00 -0.82 -8.06
C LEU A 126 -0.03 -2.01 -7.91
N ARG A 127 1.14 -1.87 -8.48
CA ARG A 127 2.24 -2.82 -8.35
C ARG A 127 3.17 -2.41 -7.23
N ALA A 128 3.40 -3.29 -6.27
CA ALA A 128 4.34 -3.13 -5.16
C ALA A 128 5.40 -4.24 -5.18
N SER A 129 6.43 -4.10 -4.36
CA SER A 129 7.42 -5.14 -4.19
C SER A 129 7.09 -6.05 -2.98
N ARG A 130 7.50 -7.32 -3.07
CA ARG A 130 7.57 -8.23 -1.93
C ARG A 130 8.81 -7.98 -1.06
N CYS A 131 9.79 -7.26 -1.59
CA CYS A 131 10.96 -6.86 -0.81
C CYS A 131 10.55 -5.87 0.27
N ALA A 132 11.11 -6.05 1.47
CA ALA A 132 10.81 -5.19 2.62
C ALA A 132 11.33 -3.75 2.43
N GLN A 133 12.30 -3.54 1.54
CA GLN A 133 12.93 -2.25 1.28
C GLN A 133 13.13 -2.01 -0.22
N GLY A 134 13.34 -0.75 -0.61
CA GLY A 134 13.62 -0.34 -1.98
C GLY A 134 12.39 -0.04 -2.84
N GLY A 135 11.23 -0.61 -2.52
CA GLY A 135 10.00 -0.39 -3.29
C GLY A 135 10.11 -0.84 -4.75
N VAL A 136 9.37 -0.17 -5.62
CA VAL A 136 9.39 -0.37 -7.07
C VAL A 136 9.88 0.91 -7.75
N GLN A 137 10.93 0.78 -8.55
CA GLN A 137 11.43 1.84 -9.43
C GLN A 137 10.77 1.73 -10.80
N SER A 138 10.30 2.86 -11.34
CA SER A 138 9.67 2.94 -12.65
C SER A 138 10.63 2.52 -13.77
N ARG A 139 10.09 1.81 -14.76
CA ARG A 139 10.77 1.45 -16.01
C ARG A 139 9.89 1.86 -17.18
N GLU A 140 10.49 2.15 -18.32
CA GLU A 140 9.77 2.53 -19.55
C GLU A 140 8.76 1.46 -20.01
N ALA A 141 9.08 0.19 -19.78
CA ALA A 141 8.22 -0.95 -20.16
C ALA A 141 7.10 -1.26 -19.15
N ASP A 142 6.95 -0.47 -18.07
CA ASP A 142 5.93 -0.74 -17.06
C ASP A 142 4.53 -0.44 -17.59
N VAL A 143 3.67 -1.46 -17.63
CA VAL A 143 2.28 -1.35 -18.09
C VAL A 143 1.29 -1.12 -16.93
N LEU A 144 1.69 -1.43 -15.70
CA LEU A 144 0.90 -1.20 -14.49
C LEU A 144 1.56 -0.11 -13.63
N PRO A 145 0.78 0.83 -13.09
CA PRO A 145 1.31 1.83 -12.17
C PRO A 145 1.88 1.17 -10.90
N HIS A 146 2.88 1.80 -10.31
CA HIS A 146 3.56 1.28 -9.14
C HIS A 146 3.35 2.15 -7.90
N ALA A 147 3.49 1.52 -6.74
CA ALA A 147 3.31 2.13 -5.43
C ALA A 147 4.57 2.85 -4.89
N GLY A 148 5.60 3.03 -5.72
CA GLY A 148 6.85 3.66 -5.30
C GLY A 148 7.52 2.92 -4.15
N GLY A 149 7.84 3.64 -3.09
CA GLY A 149 8.47 3.10 -1.89
C GLY A 149 7.53 2.42 -0.90
N LEU A 150 6.21 2.43 -1.14
CA LEU A 150 5.25 1.80 -0.24
C LEU A 150 5.36 0.27 -0.27
N THR A 151 5.30 -0.36 0.89
CA THR A 151 5.07 -1.80 0.97
C THR A 151 3.69 -2.15 0.41
N ALA A 152 3.46 -3.41 0.04
CA ALA A 152 2.18 -3.84 -0.51
C ALA A 152 0.99 -3.56 0.45
N VAL A 153 1.21 -3.68 1.76
CA VAL A 153 0.18 -3.38 2.77
C VAL A 153 -0.08 -1.88 2.87
N GLN A 154 0.95 -1.05 2.85
CA GLN A 154 0.82 0.41 2.82
C GLN A 154 0.16 0.87 1.51
N ALA A 155 0.55 0.30 0.38
CA ALA A 155 -0.04 0.57 -0.93
C ALA A 155 -1.54 0.24 -0.96
N ARG A 156 -1.97 -0.84 -0.30
CA ARG A 156 -3.38 -1.20 -0.16
C ARG A 156 -4.17 -0.11 0.58
N VAL A 157 -3.64 0.39 1.69
CA VAL A 157 -4.29 1.49 2.44
C VAL A 157 -4.30 2.78 1.62
N ALA A 158 -3.19 3.11 0.95
CA ALA A 158 -3.10 4.29 0.11
C ALA A 158 -4.08 4.25 -1.07
N LEU A 159 -4.23 3.10 -1.73
CA LEU A 159 -5.21 2.91 -2.81
C LEU A 159 -6.64 2.98 -2.29
N LEU A 160 -6.94 2.39 -1.14
CA LEU A 160 -8.25 2.50 -0.49
C LEU A 160 -8.62 3.97 -0.24
N MET A 161 -7.71 4.74 0.35
CA MET A 161 -7.92 6.16 0.60
C MET A 161 -8.08 6.96 -0.70
N HIS A 162 -7.31 6.64 -1.72
CA HIS A 162 -7.44 7.25 -3.03
C HIS A 162 -8.83 7.01 -3.64
N LEU A 163 -9.34 5.79 -3.55
CA LEU A 163 -10.70 5.45 -4.02
C LEU A 163 -11.78 6.20 -3.22
N VAL A 164 -11.62 6.35 -1.90
CA VAL A 164 -12.52 7.19 -1.09
C VAL A 164 -12.47 8.64 -1.55
N ALA A 165 -11.30 9.18 -1.87
CA ALA A 165 -11.16 10.55 -2.38
C ALA A 165 -11.79 10.77 -3.77
N GLN A 166 -12.16 9.71 -4.47
CA GLN A 166 -12.87 9.76 -5.76
C GLN A 166 -14.39 9.62 -5.64
N GLN A 167 -14.88 9.19 -4.48
CA GLN A 167 -16.32 9.20 -4.20
C GLN A 167 -16.76 10.64 -3.96
N THR A 168 -17.54 11.19 -4.86
CA THR A 168 -18.14 12.52 -4.77
C THR A 168 -19.50 12.46 -4.11
#